data_63bde6449ee4c84b598ed5c09dcba503
#
_entry.id   63bde6449ee4c84b598ed5c09dcba503
#
_cell.length_a   1.000
_cell.length_b   1.000
_cell.length_c   1.000
_cell.angle_alpha   90.00
_cell.angle_beta   90.00
_cell.angle_gamma   90.00
#
_symmetry.space_group_name_H-M   'P 1'
#
loop_
_entity.id
_entity.type
_entity.pdbx_description
1 polymer ?
#
loop_
_entity_poly.entity_id
_entity_poly.type
_entity_poly.pdbx_seq_one_letter_code
_entity_poly.pdbx_strand_id
1 'polypeptide(L)'
;MTDEKWRSPNNDYGPEVGLDNGDVETFKKEPEEALARETGQNSNDARYNSSYTKMEYKLFEVEHDAIPGIDELSEMIEACYEYKKELPKEAVPLKRMLERSHDKKIKCLRISDFYTSGLEGVLSNDAEKPFYLLTKGSGISYKGSGAGGSKGIGKYAAFVNSNINTVFYSTYNKDNERGYIGVSKLRSAPIPETDGLMTQGIAYFSMTRRSQY
;
A
#
# COMPACT_ATOMS: atom_id res chain seq x y z
N MET A 1 -13.65 -11.38 18.47
CA MET A 1 -13.16 -11.63 17.11
C MET A 1 -12.73 -10.30 16.54
N THR A 2 -11.50 -10.18 16.12
CA THR A 2 -11.01 -9.01 15.42
C THR A 2 -11.64 -9.00 14.03
N ASP A 3 -12.36 -7.94 13.70
CA ASP A 3 -13.00 -7.77 12.38
C ASP A 3 -11.95 -7.24 11.38
N GLU A 4 -11.02 -8.12 11.01
CA GLU A 4 -9.97 -7.85 10.02
C GLU A 4 -10.56 -7.97 8.64
N LYS A 5 -10.62 -6.86 7.91
CA LYS A 5 -11.14 -6.84 6.54
C LYS A 5 -10.60 -5.68 5.72
N TRP A 6 -10.72 -5.79 4.42
CA TRP A 6 -10.50 -4.69 3.51
C TRP A 6 -11.63 -3.67 3.58
N ARG A 7 -11.26 -2.39 3.52
CA ARG A 7 -12.20 -1.28 3.45
C ARG A 7 -11.70 -0.24 2.48
N SER A 8 -12.55 0.18 1.57
CA SER A 8 -12.30 1.32 0.71
C SER A 8 -13.13 2.51 1.18
N PRO A 9 -12.51 3.64 1.54
CA PRO A 9 -13.26 4.85 1.86
C PRO A 9 -14.08 5.33 0.66
N ASN A 10 -15.24 5.94 0.90
CA ASN A 10 -15.95 6.64 -0.16
C ASN A 10 -15.26 7.96 -0.50
N ASN A 11 -15.52 8.48 -1.70
CA ASN A 11 -14.91 9.72 -2.18
C ASN A 11 -15.70 10.98 -1.83
N ASP A 12 -16.80 10.84 -1.10
CA ASP A 12 -17.70 11.96 -0.71
C ASP A 12 -18.05 12.88 -1.90
N TYR A 13 -18.43 12.26 -3.04
CA TYR A 13 -18.67 12.93 -4.34
C TYR A 13 -17.46 13.70 -4.90
N GLY A 14 -16.27 13.43 -4.41
CA GLY A 14 -15.01 13.98 -4.93
C GLY A 14 -14.60 13.35 -6.27
N PRO A 15 -13.41 13.69 -6.78
CA PRO A 15 -12.95 13.22 -8.08
C PRO A 15 -12.76 11.71 -8.14
N GLU A 16 -12.97 11.12 -9.32
CA GLU A 16 -12.52 9.76 -9.60
C GLU A 16 -11.01 9.67 -9.70
N VAL A 17 -10.45 8.59 -9.17
CA VAL A 17 -9.01 8.27 -9.21
C VAL A 17 -8.80 7.06 -10.11
N GLY A 18 -7.92 7.17 -11.13
CA GLY A 18 -7.50 6.06 -11.97
C GLY A 18 -6.38 5.22 -11.34
N LEU A 19 -6.05 4.07 -11.95
CA LEU A 19 -4.91 3.25 -11.54
C LEU A 19 -3.58 3.98 -11.75
N ASP A 20 -3.46 4.66 -12.87
CA ASP A 20 -2.27 5.36 -13.29
C ASP A 20 -2.39 6.84 -12.93
N ASN A 21 -1.55 7.29 -12.03
CA ASN A 21 -1.31 8.69 -11.77
C ASN A 21 0.16 9.02 -12.07
N GLY A 22 0.50 10.28 -12.18
CA GLY A 22 1.85 10.73 -12.51
C GLY A 22 2.95 10.24 -11.57
N ASP A 23 2.59 9.96 -10.31
CA ASP A 23 3.52 9.45 -9.30
C ASP A 23 3.91 7.99 -9.59
N VAL A 24 2.96 7.17 -10.05
CA VAL A 24 3.18 5.76 -10.44
C VAL A 24 4.01 5.68 -11.71
N GLU A 25 3.71 6.50 -12.72
CA GLU A 25 4.44 6.52 -14.00
C GLU A 25 5.94 6.75 -13.83
N THR A 26 6.34 7.52 -12.82
CA THR A 26 7.76 7.81 -12.53
C THR A 26 8.57 6.54 -12.28
N PHE A 27 7.95 5.48 -11.74
CA PHE A 27 8.65 4.25 -11.34
C PHE A 27 8.51 3.09 -12.33
N LYS A 28 7.69 3.23 -13.39
CA LYS A 28 7.41 2.13 -14.34
C LYS A 28 8.58 1.76 -15.25
N LYS A 29 9.55 2.65 -15.47
CA LYS A 29 10.67 2.40 -16.39
C LYS A 29 11.67 1.39 -15.84
N GLU A 30 12.01 1.51 -14.57
CA GLU A 30 13.00 0.70 -13.86
C GLU A 30 12.47 0.37 -12.46
N PRO A 31 11.41 -0.46 -12.37
CA PRO A 31 10.66 -0.63 -11.13
C PRO A 31 11.48 -1.28 -10.03
N GLU A 32 12.32 -2.28 -10.35
CA GLU A 32 13.13 -3.00 -9.36
C GLU A 32 14.26 -2.11 -8.82
N GLU A 33 14.91 -1.33 -9.69
CA GLU A 33 15.93 -0.38 -9.28
C GLU A 33 15.33 0.72 -8.40
N ALA A 34 14.18 1.26 -8.81
CA ALA A 34 13.46 2.24 -8.03
C ALA A 34 13.07 1.69 -6.65
N LEU A 35 12.58 0.45 -6.58
CA LEU A 35 12.24 -0.21 -5.31
C LEU A 35 13.46 -0.34 -4.40
N ALA A 36 14.58 -0.82 -4.93
CA ALA A 36 15.81 -1.00 -4.15
C ALA A 36 16.34 0.35 -3.64
N ARG A 37 16.33 1.39 -4.48
CA ARG A 37 16.78 2.73 -4.13
C ARG A 37 15.89 3.36 -3.04
N GLU A 38 14.58 3.35 -3.23
CA GLU A 38 13.64 3.99 -2.31
C GLU A 38 13.60 3.29 -0.95
N THR A 39 13.59 1.94 -0.94
CA THR A 39 13.63 1.19 0.31
C THR A 39 14.97 1.35 1.03
N GLY A 40 16.08 1.31 0.29
CA GLY A 40 17.42 1.53 0.84
C GLY A 40 17.59 2.92 1.45
N GLN A 41 17.11 3.96 0.77
CA GLN A 41 17.13 5.32 1.27
C GLN A 41 16.28 5.47 2.54
N ASN A 42 15.04 4.97 2.53
CA ASN A 42 14.15 5.07 3.68
C ASN A 42 14.72 4.36 4.91
N SER A 43 15.30 3.17 4.73
CA SER A 43 15.94 2.43 5.81
C SER A 43 17.18 3.15 6.36
N ASN A 44 18.00 3.76 5.49
CA ASN A 44 19.16 4.52 5.92
C ASN A 44 18.77 5.81 6.67
N ASP A 45 17.72 6.49 6.22
CA ASP A 45 17.18 7.68 6.89
C ASP A 45 16.58 7.35 8.27
N ALA A 46 16.05 6.13 8.43
CA ALA A 46 15.49 5.61 9.68
C ALA A 46 16.52 4.93 10.59
N ARG A 47 17.81 4.95 10.28
CA ARG A 47 18.87 4.29 11.07
C ARG A 47 18.83 4.72 12.54
N TYR A 48 18.93 3.72 13.42
CA TYR A 48 18.79 3.93 14.86
C TYR A 48 19.80 3.11 15.67
N ASN A 49 20.54 3.78 16.55
CA ASN A 49 21.52 3.16 17.44
C ASN A 49 22.54 2.25 16.76
N SER A 50 22.91 2.52 15.50
CA SER A 50 23.84 1.71 14.72
C SER A 50 24.61 2.57 13.73
N SER A 51 25.79 2.11 13.31
CA SER A 51 26.59 2.73 12.25
C SER A 51 26.16 2.32 10.84
N TYR A 52 25.27 1.31 10.73
CA TYR A 52 24.75 0.78 9.46
C TYR A 52 23.29 0.34 9.62
N THR A 53 22.61 0.17 8.49
CA THR A 53 21.35 -0.56 8.38
C THR A 53 21.57 -1.88 7.66
N LYS A 54 20.75 -2.90 7.96
CA LYS A 54 20.75 -4.17 7.23
C LYS A 54 19.42 -4.31 6.54
N MET A 55 19.44 -4.66 5.25
CA MET A 55 18.25 -4.96 4.47
C MET A 55 18.26 -6.41 4.00
N GLU A 56 17.11 -7.03 4.03
CA GLU A 56 16.90 -8.37 3.49
C GLU A 56 15.76 -8.35 2.47
N TYR A 57 16.05 -8.88 1.28
CA TYR A 57 15.08 -9.12 0.23
C TYR A 57 14.86 -10.63 0.11
N LYS A 58 13.63 -11.08 0.34
CA LYS A 58 13.27 -12.49 0.26
C LYS A 58 12.09 -12.70 -0.66
N LEU A 59 12.33 -13.43 -1.76
CA LEU A 59 11.28 -13.89 -2.66
C LEU A 59 10.78 -15.25 -2.16
N PHE A 60 9.46 -15.43 -2.10
CA PHE A 60 8.81 -16.67 -1.66
C PHE A 60 7.41 -16.79 -2.27
N GLU A 61 6.81 -17.95 -2.14
CA GLU A 61 5.43 -18.21 -2.55
C GLU A 61 4.59 -18.56 -1.33
N VAL A 62 3.32 -18.18 -1.36
CA VAL A 62 2.31 -18.57 -0.37
C VAL A 62 1.09 -19.12 -1.09
N GLU A 63 0.34 -19.98 -0.41
CA GLU A 63 -0.98 -20.39 -0.88
C GLU A 63 -1.92 -19.17 -0.87
N HIS A 64 -2.89 -19.15 -1.78
CA HIS A 64 -3.87 -18.07 -1.93
C HIS A 64 -4.45 -17.63 -0.57
N ASP A 65 -4.97 -18.58 0.20
CA ASP A 65 -5.66 -18.32 1.47
C ASP A 65 -4.74 -17.78 2.58
N ALA A 66 -3.42 -17.81 2.36
CA ALA A 66 -2.46 -17.21 3.30
C ALA A 66 -2.33 -15.70 3.15
N ILE A 67 -2.88 -15.11 2.08
CA ILE A 67 -2.91 -13.65 1.92
C ILE A 67 -4.13 -13.09 2.67
N PRO A 68 -3.93 -12.18 3.63
CA PRO A 68 -5.03 -11.65 4.43
C PRO A 68 -6.11 -10.96 3.58
N GLY A 69 -7.35 -11.47 3.66
CA GLY A 69 -8.52 -10.91 2.99
C GLY A 69 -8.45 -10.92 1.46
N ILE A 70 -7.76 -11.89 0.85
CA ILE A 70 -7.55 -11.92 -0.61
C ILE A 70 -8.86 -12.00 -1.40
N ASP A 71 -9.85 -12.74 -0.91
CA ASP A 71 -11.14 -12.87 -1.57
C ASP A 71 -11.89 -11.53 -1.60
N GLU A 72 -11.95 -10.81 -0.48
CA GLU A 72 -12.53 -9.47 -0.42
C GLU A 72 -11.78 -8.46 -1.33
N LEU A 73 -10.45 -8.57 -1.38
CA LEU A 73 -9.65 -7.73 -2.26
C LEU A 73 -9.93 -8.05 -3.73
N SER A 74 -10.10 -9.33 -4.08
CA SER A 74 -10.44 -9.77 -5.42
C SER A 74 -11.81 -9.23 -5.86
N GLU A 75 -12.81 -9.26 -5.00
CA GLU A 75 -14.12 -8.65 -5.24
C GLU A 75 -14.02 -7.14 -5.49
N MET A 76 -13.18 -6.42 -4.75
CA MET A 76 -12.94 -4.99 -4.99
C MET A 76 -12.25 -4.74 -6.34
N ILE A 77 -11.30 -5.58 -6.73
CA ILE A 77 -10.63 -5.49 -8.05
C ILE A 77 -11.64 -5.78 -9.16
N GLU A 78 -12.49 -6.79 -8.99
CA GLU A 78 -13.55 -7.14 -9.94
C GLU A 78 -14.53 -5.98 -10.13
N ALA A 79 -14.99 -5.34 -9.06
CA ALA A 79 -15.85 -4.15 -9.14
C ALA A 79 -15.19 -3.01 -9.95
N CYS A 80 -13.88 -2.80 -9.77
CA CYS A 80 -13.13 -1.84 -10.57
C CYS A 80 -13.06 -2.22 -12.05
N TYR A 81 -12.85 -3.52 -12.35
CA TYR A 81 -12.81 -4.03 -13.71
C TYR A 81 -14.17 -3.91 -14.40
N GLU A 82 -15.24 -4.38 -13.77
CA GLU A 82 -16.60 -4.32 -14.31
C GLU A 82 -17.02 -2.88 -14.63
N TYR A 83 -16.64 -1.92 -13.79
CA TYR A 83 -16.94 -0.50 -14.03
C TYR A 83 -16.28 0.05 -15.28
N LYS A 84 -15.09 -0.43 -15.67
CA LYS A 84 -14.33 0.13 -16.81
C LYS A 84 -14.00 -0.89 -17.90
N LYS A 85 -14.62 -2.05 -17.92
CA LYS A 85 -14.33 -3.11 -18.88
C LYS A 85 -14.46 -2.71 -20.35
N GLU A 86 -15.28 -1.70 -20.63
CA GLU A 86 -15.46 -1.16 -22.01
C GLU A 86 -14.33 -0.20 -22.44
N LEU A 87 -13.42 0.16 -21.53
CA LEU A 87 -12.28 1.05 -21.79
C LEU A 87 -10.96 0.26 -21.80
N PRO A 88 -10.44 -0.19 -22.97
CA PRO A 88 -9.30 -1.12 -23.03
C PRO A 88 -8.06 -0.68 -22.25
N LYS A 89 -7.74 0.61 -22.23
CA LYS A 89 -6.59 1.15 -21.49
C LYS A 89 -6.69 0.90 -19.99
N GLU A 90 -7.89 0.92 -19.44
CA GLU A 90 -8.15 0.68 -18.02
C GLU A 90 -8.49 -0.78 -17.74
N ALA A 91 -9.23 -1.42 -18.63
CA ALA A 91 -9.66 -2.81 -18.47
C ALA A 91 -8.49 -3.82 -18.46
N VAL A 92 -7.49 -3.64 -19.32
CA VAL A 92 -6.35 -4.58 -19.44
C VAL A 92 -5.56 -4.71 -18.12
N PRO A 93 -5.10 -3.64 -17.49
CA PRO A 93 -4.39 -3.75 -16.21
C PRO A 93 -5.29 -4.29 -15.08
N LEU A 94 -6.56 -3.89 -15.02
CA LEU A 94 -7.51 -4.39 -14.02
C LEU A 94 -7.79 -5.89 -14.18
N LYS A 95 -7.97 -6.35 -15.40
CA LYS A 95 -8.14 -7.78 -15.69
C LYS A 95 -6.92 -8.59 -15.25
N ARG A 96 -5.71 -8.09 -15.52
CA ARG A 96 -4.47 -8.73 -15.06
C ARG A 96 -4.41 -8.80 -13.53
N MET A 97 -4.77 -7.72 -12.84
CA MET A 97 -4.82 -7.71 -11.38
C MET A 97 -5.80 -8.78 -10.85
N LEU A 98 -7.00 -8.85 -11.44
CA LEU A 98 -8.03 -9.82 -11.08
C LEU A 98 -7.56 -11.26 -11.31
N GLU A 99 -6.97 -11.56 -12.47
CA GLU A 99 -6.40 -12.87 -12.74
C GLU A 99 -5.32 -13.26 -11.72
N ARG A 100 -4.44 -12.33 -11.36
CA ARG A 100 -3.36 -12.57 -10.39
C ARG A 100 -3.87 -12.70 -8.96
N SER A 101 -4.94 -12.02 -8.60
CA SER A 101 -5.55 -12.17 -7.27
C SER A 101 -6.18 -13.56 -7.05
N HIS A 102 -6.48 -14.30 -8.12
CA HIS A 102 -7.02 -15.67 -8.07
C HIS A 102 -5.97 -16.76 -8.28
N ASP A 103 -4.69 -16.41 -8.40
CA ASP A 103 -3.63 -17.41 -8.53
C ASP A 103 -3.60 -18.31 -7.27
N LYS A 104 -3.53 -19.64 -7.44
CA LYS A 104 -3.47 -20.60 -6.32
C LYS A 104 -2.26 -20.39 -5.44
N LYS A 105 -1.16 -19.94 -6.02
CA LYS A 105 0.08 -19.56 -5.34
C LYS A 105 0.47 -18.17 -5.73
N ILE A 106 0.69 -17.33 -4.76
CA ILE A 106 1.03 -15.94 -4.94
C ILE A 106 2.51 -15.74 -4.60
N LYS A 107 3.25 -15.17 -5.55
CA LYS A 107 4.65 -14.76 -5.33
C LYS A 107 4.69 -13.48 -4.53
N CYS A 108 5.46 -13.51 -3.45
CA CYS A 108 5.63 -12.38 -2.55
C CYS A 108 7.10 -11.99 -2.45
N LEU A 109 7.37 -10.70 -2.47
CA LEU A 109 8.65 -10.13 -2.11
C LEU A 109 8.54 -9.50 -0.72
N ARG A 110 9.30 -10.02 0.25
CA ARG A 110 9.46 -9.40 1.55
C ARG A 110 10.75 -8.59 1.59
N ILE A 111 10.61 -7.33 1.96
CA ILE A 111 11.71 -6.42 2.21
C ILE A 111 11.69 -6.12 3.70
N SER A 112 12.79 -6.42 4.39
CA SER A 112 12.92 -6.19 5.82
C SER A 112 14.14 -5.33 6.10
N ASP A 113 14.01 -4.38 6.98
CA ASP A 113 15.11 -3.55 7.47
C ASP A 113 15.37 -3.79 8.96
N PHE A 114 16.61 -3.60 9.35
CA PHE A 114 17.07 -3.83 10.72
C PHE A 114 18.01 -2.69 11.12
N TYR A 115 18.09 -2.44 12.41
CA TYR A 115 18.84 -1.33 13.01
C TYR A 115 18.27 0.03 12.59
N THR A 116 16.96 0.08 12.47
CA THR A 116 16.16 1.26 12.18
C THR A 116 15.24 1.57 13.36
N SER A 117 14.70 2.80 13.41
CA SER A 117 13.68 3.17 14.40
C SER A 117 12.35 2.45 14.20
N GLY A 118 12.15 1.79 13.06
CA GLY A 118 10.86 1.31 12.61
C GLY A 118 9.89 2.48 12.29
N LEU A 119 8.63 2.15 12.05
CA LEU A 119 7.60 3.15 11.73
C LEU A 119 6.89 3.60 13.02
N GLU A 120 7.24 4.80 13.48
CA GLU A 120 6.60 5.42 14.64
C GLU A 120 5.14 5.81 14.35
N GLY A 121 4.30 5.79 15.38
CA GLY A 121 2.90 6.20 15.30
C GLY A 121 1.96 5.12 14.77
N VAL A 122 2.39 3.85 14.78
CA VAL A 122 1.55 2.71 14.33
C VAL A 122 0.27 2.58 15.13
N LEU A 123 0.27 3.04 16.39
CA LEU A 123 -0.89 3.03 17.27
C LEU A 123 -1.68 4.35 17.26
N SER A 124 -1.32 5.32 16.43
CA SER A 124 -1.96 6.63 16.36
C SER A 124 -2.51 6.91 14.94
N ASN A 125 -3.35 7.93 14.82
CA ASN A 125 -3.76 8.50 13.52
C ASN A 125 -3.06 9.84 13.28
N ASP A 126 -1.93 10.09 13.91
CA ASP A 126 -1.18 11.32 13.74
C ASP A 126 -0.59 11.40 12.34
N ALA A 127 -1.03 12.39 11.56
CA ALA A 127 -0.66 12.57 10.16
C ALA A 127 0.82 12.95 9.97
N GLU A 128 1.52 13.35 11.03
CA GLU A 128 2.94 13.69 10.99
C GLU A 128 3.85 12.49 11.24
N LYS A 129 3.29 11.36 11.66
CA LYS A 129 4.07 10.17 12.01
C LYS A 129 4.43 9.32 10.79
N PRO A 130 5.63 8.70 10.79
CA PRO A 130 6.13 7.88 9.67
C PRO A 130 5.17 6.80 9.20
N PHE A 131 4.49 6.10 10.13
CA PHE A 131 3.52 5.06 9.76
C PHE A 131 2.35 5.63 8.95
N TYR A 132 1.78 6.75 9.38
CA TYR A 132 0.69 7.40 8.66
C TYR A 132 1.15 7.92 7.28
N LEU A 133 2.29 8.61 7.23
CA LEU A 133 2.84 9.17 6.00
C LEU A 133 3.11 8.09 4.94
N LEU A 134 3.66 6.95 5.36
CA LEU A 134 3.93 5.84 4.45
C LEU A 134 2.64 5.18 3.94
N THR A 135 1.68 4.94 4.81
CA THR A 135 0.49 4.13 4.51
C THR A 135 -0.69 4.94 3.99
N LYS A 136 -0.94 6.13 4.52
CA LYS A 136 -2.11 6.97 4.23
C LYS A 136 -1.77 8.32 3.61
N GLY A 137 -0.57 8.86 3.83
CA GLY A 137 -0.16 10.15 3.24
C GLY A 137 -0.19 10.10 1.71
N SER A 138 -0.63 11.15 1.04
CA SER A 138 -0.55 11.29 -0.42
C SER A 138 0.01 12.67 -0.75
N GLY A 139 1.16 12.69 -1.46
CA GLY A 139 1.83 13.95 -1.80
C GLY A 139 2.36 14.76 -0.60
N ILE A 140 2.37 14.16 0.59
CA ILE A 140 2.83 14.80 1.83
C ILE A 140 4.19 14.22 2.19
N SER A 141 5.22 15.06 2.30
CA SER A 141 6.51 14.68 2.85
C SER A 141 6.80 15.55 4.07
N TYR A 142 7.01 14.93 5.19
CA TYR A 142 7.48 15.61 6.39
C TYR A 142 8.98 15.38 6.52
N LYS A 143 9.78 16.18 5.83
CA LYS A 143 11.23 16.17 5.98
C LYS A 143 11.68 17.57 6.37
N GLY A 144 12.25 17.67 7.56
CA GLY A 144 13.00 18.85 7.96
C GLY A 144 14.12 19.13 6.95
N SER A 145 14.54 20.39 6.85
CA SER A 145 15.60 20.84 5.95
C SER A 145 16.86 19.99 6.10
N GLY A 146 17.13 19.10 5.12
CA GLY A 146 18.35 18.28 5.09
C GLY A 146 18.19 16.81 4.68
N ALA A 147 16.99 16.25 4.63
CA ALA A 147 16.78 14.85 4.21
C ALA A 147 16.44 14.76 2.71
N GLY A 148 17.24 14.00 1.96
CA GLY A 148 17.21 13.89 0.51
C GLY A 148 16.08 13.06 -0.08
N GLY A 149 14.83 13.31 0.27
CA GLY A 149 13.68 12.63 -0.33
C GLY A 149 12.66 13.65 -0.83
N SER A 150 12.47 13.71 -2.14
CA SER A 150 11.53 14.63 -2.78
C SER A 150 10.10 14.06 -2.74
N LYS A 151 9.15 14.86 -2.28
CA LYS A 151 7.70 14.73 -2.56
C LYS A 151 6.89 13.58 -1.95
N GLY A 152 7.43 12.68 -1.11
CA GLY A 152 6.66 11.57 -0.51
C GLY A 152 6.09 10.55 -1.51
N ILE A 153 6.67 10.48 -2.72
CA ILE A 153 6.24 9.59 -3.81
C ILE A 153 6.97 8.24 -3.82
N GLY A 154 8.13 8.12 -3.16
CA GLY A 154 8.98 6.91 -3.18
C GLY A 154 8.24 5.62 -2.79
N LYS A 155 7.21 5.71 -1.96
CA LYS A 155 6.36 4.58 -1.60
C LYS A 155 5.65 3.91 -2.79
N TYR A 156 5.43 4.63 -3.89
CA TYR A 156 4.78 4.06 -5.08
C TYR A 156 5.65 3.03 -5.78
N ALA A 157 6.97 3.03 -5.58
CA ALA A 157 7.85 2.00 -6.10
C ALA A 157 7.45 0.59 -5.65
N ALA A 158 6.95 0.43 -4.43
CA ALA A 158 6.47 -0.86 -3.93
C ALA A 158 5.19 -1.33 -4.65
N PHE A 159 4.26 -0.41 -4.93
CA PHE A 159 3.01 -0.76 -5.63
C PHE A 159 3.26 -1.13 -7.08
N VAL A 160 4.16 -0.45 -7.78
CA VAL A 160 4.52 -0.76 -9.18
C VAL A 160 5.13 -2.16 -9.32
N ASN A 161 5.80 -2.65 -8.28
CA ASN A 161 6.35 -4.01 -8.24
C ASN A 161 5.33 -5.09 -7.79
N SER A 162 4.11 -4.71 -7.48
CA SER A 162 3.04 -5.63 -7.08
C SER A 162 2.05 -5.84 -8.22
N ASN A 163 1.89 -7.09 -8.69
CA ASN A 163 0.94 -7.43 -9.75
C ASN A 163 -0.53 -7.17 -9.43
N ILE A 164 -0.85 -7.02 -8.15
CA ILE A 164 -2.19 -6.67 -7.64
C ILE A 164 -2.19 -5.31 -6.93
N ASN A 165 -1.19 -4.47 -7.18
CA ASN A 165 -1.03 -3.13 -6.59
C ASN A 165 -1.24 -3.10 -5.07
N THR A 166 -0.79 -4.14 -4.36
CA THR A 166 -1.02 -4.31 -2.93
C THR A 166 0.28 -4.50 -2.18
N VAL A 167 0.40 -3.83 -1.04
CA VAL A 167 1.57 -3.89 -0.16
C VAL A 167 1.09 -4.06 1.29
N PHE A 168 1.68 -5.02 1.99
CA PHE A 168 1.50 -5.17 3.43
C PHE A 168 2.70 -4.57 4.17
N TYR A 169 2.44 -3.62 5.03
CA TYR A 169 3.43 -3.01 5.90
C TYR A 169 3.30 -3.59 7.30
N SER A 170 4.43 -3.98 7.89
CA SER A 170 4.50 -4.35 9.30
C SER A 170 5.69 -3.66 9.95
N THR A 171 5.57 -3.33 11.22
CA THR A 171 6.63 -2.68 11.97
C THR A 171 6.71 -3.17 13.40
N TYR A 172 7.93 -3.17 13.93
CA TYR A 172 8.26 -3.16 15.34
C TYR A 172 9.19 -1.98 15.57
N ASN A 173 8.73 -0.93 16.21
CA ASN A 173 9.45 0.33 16.31
C ASN A 173 10.27 0.47 17.62
N LYS A 174 11.06 1.53 17.70
CA LYS A 174 11.92 1.83 18.87
C LYS A 174 11.16 2.00 20.19
N ASP A 175 9.86 2.30 20.12
CA ASP A 175 8.97 2.49 21.27
C ASP A 175 8.30 1.15 21.69
N ASN A 176 8.74 0.02 21.12
CA ASN A 176 8.21 -1.32 21.32
C ASN A 176 6.75 -1.50 20.85
N GLU A 177 6.28 -0.64 19.98
CA GLU A 177 4.97 -0.77 19.36
C GLU A 177 5.04 -1.71 18.15
N ARG A 178 3.98 -2.49 17.96
CA ARG A 178 3.81 -3.39 16.81
C ARG A 178 2.52 -3.08 16.08
N GLY A 179 2.56 -3.22 14.79
CA GLY A 179 1.36 -3.13 13.96
C GLY A 179 1.61 -3.47 12.53
N TYR A 180 0.50 -3.67 11.81
CA TYR A 180 0.53 -3.92 10.38
C TYR A 180 -0.69 -3.30 9.71
N ILE A 181 -0.60 -3.11 8.40
CA ILE A 181 -1.67 -2.65 7.52
C ILE A 181 -1.42 -3.15 6.11
N GLY A 182 -2.47 -3.64 5.45
CA GLY A 182 -2.46 -3.80 4.00
C GLY A 182 -2.94 -2.52 3.33
N VAL A 183 -2.33 -2.15 2.23
CA VAL A 183 -2.75 -1.03 1.38
C VAL A 183 -2.82 -1.52 -0.06
N SER A 184 -3.96 -1.34 -0.70
CA SER A 184 -4.14 -1.65 -2.12
C SER A 184 -4.47 -0.38 -2.88
N LYS A 185 -3.74 -0.13 -3.97
CA LYS A 185 -4.01 0.95 -4.91
C LYS A 185 -4.90 0.43 -6.02
N LEU A 186 -6.14 0.87 -5.95
CA LEU A 186 -7.19 0.54 -6.90
C LEU A 186 -7.53 1.78 -7.73
N ARG A 187 -8.58 1.69 -8.49
CA ARG A 187 -9.25 2.85 -9.05
C ARG A 187 -10.56 3.12 -8.31
N SER A 188 -11.14 4.30 -8.49
CA SER A 188 -12.50 4.57 -8.03
C SER A 188 -13.51 3.67 -8.77
N ALA A 189 -14.41 3.06 -8.01
CA ALA A 189 -15.52 2.27 -8.52
C ALA A 189 -16.80 2.67 -7.81
N PRO A 190 -17.98 2.51 -8.47
CA PRO A 190 -19.27 2.80 -7.84
C PRO A 190 -19.47 1.96 -6.58
N ILE A 191 -20.03 2.56 -5.55
CA ILE A 191 -20.45 1.85 -4.35
C ILE A 191 -21.90 1.41 -4.56
N PRO A 192 -22.19 0.09 -4.52
CA PRO A 192 -23.56 -0.40 -4.72
C PRO A 192 -24.56 0.25 -3.78
N GLU A 193 -25.82 0.37 -4.24
CA GLU A 193 -26.95 0.88 -3.46
C GLU A 193 -26.78 2.31 -2.91
N THR A 194 -25.89 3.10 -3.55
CA THR A 194 -25.71 4.52 -3.22
C THR A 194 -26.05 5.41 -4.42
N ASP A 195 -26.41 6.66 -4.16
CA ASP A 195 -26.70 7.65 -5.20
C ASP A 195 -25.40 8.26 -5.75
N GLY A 196 -24.67 7.48 -6.55
CA GLY A 196 -23.47 7.94 -7.26
C GLY A 196 -22.20 8.08 -6.41
N LEU A 197 -22.17 7.56 -5.18
CA LEU A 197 -20.93 7.52 -4.41
C LEU A 197 -19.93 6.55 -5.03
N MET A 198 -18.68 6.95 -5.01
CA MET A 198 -17.54 6.17 -5.51
C MET A 198 -16.57 5.88 -4.38
N THR A 199 -15.73 4.86 -4.58
CA THR A 199 -14.57 4.63 -3.71
C THR A 199 -13.45 5.63 -4.00
N GLN A 200 -12.53 5.85 -3.06
CA GLN A 200 -11.36 6.73 -3.25
C GLN A 200 -10.23 6.11 -4.11
N GLY A 201 -10.42 4.93 -4.69
CA GLY A 201 -9.36 4.26 -5.44
C GLY A 201 -8.23 3.72 -4.56
N ILE A 202 -8.50 3.52 -3.29
CA ILE A 202 -7.58 2.92 -2.32
C ILE A 202 -8.37 2.05 -1.35
N ALA A 203 -7.76 0.94 -0.93
CA ALA A 203 -8.32 0.09 0.12
C ALA A 203 -7.27 -0.21 1.20
N TYR A 204 -7.74 -0.41 2.42
CA TYR A 204 -6.93 -0.71 3.58
C TYR A 204 -7.41 -2.00 4.25
N PHE A 205 -6.47 -2.90 4.52
CA PHE A 205 -6.69 -4.06 5.38
C PHE A 205 -6.15 -3.75 6.77
N SER A 206 -7.04 -3.67 7.75
CA SER A 206 -6.63 -3.35 9.12
C SER A 206 -7.63 -3.89 10.13
N MET A 207 -7.14 -4.16 11.33
CA MET A 207 -8.00 -4.38 12.47
C MET A 207 -8.81 -3.13 12.78
N THR A 208 -10.12 -3.29 12.94
CA THR A 208 -10.92 -2.23 13.56
C THR A 208 -10.56 -2.22 15.04
N ARG A 209 -9.85 -1.18 15.50
CA ARG A 209 -9.84 -0.88 16.92
C ARG A 209 -11.26 -0.48 17.32
N ARG A 210 -11.97 -1.33 18.06
CA ARG A 210 -13.05 -0.83 18.88
C ARG A 210 -12.39 0.07 19.92
N SER A 211 -12.61 1.37 19.84
CA SER A 211 -12.38 2.27 20.97
C SER A 211 -13.19 1.69 22.13
N GLN A 212 -12.52 1.16 23.13
CA GLN A 212 -13.15 1.01 24.42
C GLN A 212 -13.33 2.45 24.95
N TYR A 213 -14.57 2.90 24.92
CA TYR A 213 -15.02 4.03 25.73
C TYR A 213 -15.26 3.53 27.13
#